data_956b02febe20ffaa4ba0a046c6a07324
#
_entry.id   956b02febe20ffaa4ba0a046c6a07324
#
_cell.length_a   1.000
_cell.length_b   1.000
_cell.length_c   1.000
_cell.angle_alpha   90.00
_cell.angle_beta   90.00
_cell.angle_gamma   90.00
#
_symmetry.space_group_name_H-M   'P 1'
#
loop_
_entity.id
_entity.type
_entity.pdbx_description
1 polymer ?
#
loop_
_entity_poly.entity_id
_entity_poly.type
_entity_poly.pdbx_seq_one_letter_code
_entity_poly.pdbx_strand_id
1 'polypeptide(L)'
;MKKFDSLAPQIGFVTKVDGLTCTIAAFDYMNDPTLIYNGKVIKNITVNSFVMIEQGFTKIVGKVISESITDHQLSTDIAKKLFHDSRYQKNSIVRNIDTQVVGYIENKIFVSGSKYIPMIGNLATIPDPNIINQIYLNNYSASFNEESESISIGNTINENIRINLPINDFFASHIGIFGNTGSGKSNTLHQLYTSLFSKVDFDTIVNKSTFLVIDFNGEYTGTASFGLLPEQKHIYKLSTRES
;
A
#
# COMPACT_ATOMS: atom_id res chain seq x y z
N MET A 1 -18.00 -28.57 12.81
CA MET A 1 -16.61 -28.38 12.36
C MET A 1 -16.61 -27.11 11.52
N LYS A 2 -16.29 -25.94 12.10
CA LYS A 2 -16.22 -24.66 11.37
C LYS A 2 -15.03 -24.75 10.41
N LYS A 3 -15.24 -24.63 9.10
CA LYS A 3 -14.19 -24.39 8.13
C LYS A 3 -13.50 -23.09 8.54
N PHE A 4 -12.26 -23.16 8.99
CA PHE A 4 -11.39 -22.00 9.05
C PHE A 4 -11.05 -21.67 7.60
N ASP A 5 -11.80 -20.78 6.97
CA ASP A 5 -11.39 -20.09 5.78
C ASP A 5 -10.02 -19.46 6.09
N SER A 6 -9.09 -19.50 5.13
CA SER A 6 -7.69 -19.10 5.22
C SER A 6 -7.48 -17.91 6.17
N LEU A 7 -7.13 -18.20 7.42
CA LEU A 7 -6.91 -17.18 8.45
C LEU A 7 -5.74 -16.31 7.97
N ALA A 8 -5.95 -15.01 7.90
CA ALA A 8 -4.87 -14.06 7.67
C ALA A 8 -3.73 -14.29 8.69
N PRO A 9 -2.46 -14.06 8.32
CA PRO A 9 -1.35 -14.25 9.24
C PRO A 9 -1.55 -13.42 10.50
N GLN A 10 -1.54 -14.09 11.66
CA GLN A 10 -1.74 -13.44 12.95
C GLN A 10 -0.44 -12.77 13.39
N ILE A 11 -0.53 -11.54 13.89
CA ILE A 11 0.62 -10.76 14.35
C ILE A 11 0.83 -10.92 15.86
N GLY A 12 -0.24 -10.76 16.63
CA GLY A 12 -0.22 -10.73 18.09
C GLY A 12 -1.52 -10.23 18.66
N PHE A 13 -1.50 -9.81 19.91
CA PHE A 13 -2.66 -9.24 20.60
C PHE A 13 -2.40 -7.81 21.05
N VAL A 14 -3.48 -7.00 21.06
CA VAL A 14 -3.46 -5.65 21.65
C VAL A 14 -3.27 -5.76 23.17
N THR A 15 -2.20 -5.13 23.67
CA THR A 15 -1.87 -5.15 25.12
C THR A 15 -2.03 -3.79 25.79
N LYS A 16 -2.01 -2.71 25.01
CA LYS A 16 -2.22 -1.34 25.49
C LYS A 16 -3.06 -0.56 24.49
N VAL A 17 -3.91 0.32 25.00
CA VAL A 17 -4.67 1.29 24.18
C VAL A 17 -4.50 2.67 24.82
N ASP A 18 -4.17 3.67 24.01
CA ASP A 18 -3.96 5.05 24.43
C ASP A 18 -4.52 6.01 23.35
N GLY A 19 -5.75 6.46 23.56
CA GLY A 19 -6.47 7.27 22.58
C GLY A 19 -6.67 6.52 21.25
N LEU A 20 -6.08 7.03 20.18
CA LEU A 20 -6.11 6.44 18.84
C LEU A 20 -4.91 5.51 18.57
N THR A 21 -4.04 5.31 19.56
CA THR A 21 -2.89 4.41 19.43
C THR A 21 -3.10 3.15 20.25
N CYS A 22 -2.53 2.05 19.79
CA CYS A 22 -2.49 0.82 20.56
C CYS A 22 -1.14 0.12 20.35
N THR A 23 -0.75 -0.66 21.37
CA THR A 23 0.44 -1.51 21.31
C THR A 23 0.00 -2.95 21.11
N ILE A 24 0.60 -3.62 20.13
CA ILE A 24 0.40 -5.04 19.83
C ILE A 24 1.64 -5.78 20.30
N ALA A 25 1.49 -6.73 21.23
CA ALA A 25 2.54 -7.69 21.57
C ALA A 25 2.56 -8.78 20.49
N ALA A 26 3.65 -8.82 19.74
CA ALA A 26 3.80 -9.76 18.64
C ALA A 26 4.08 -11.18 19.13
N PHE A 27 3.59 -12.16 18.38
CA PHE A 27 3.97 -13.57 18.62
C PHE A 27 5.45 -13.81 18.30
N ASP A 28 6.06 -14.81 18.91
CA ASP A 28 7.49 -15.11 18.79
C ASP A 28 7.94 -15.32 17.35
N TYR A 29 7.12 -15.98 16.51
CA TYR A 29 7.42 -16.19 15.10
C TYR A 29 7.42 -14.91 14.26
N MET A 30 6.89 -13.83 14.79
CA MET A 30 6.92 -12.49 14.16
C MET A 30 8.25 -11.75 14.35
N ASN A 31 9.25 -12.35 14.97
CA ASN A 31 10.59 -11.77 15.11
C ASN A 31 11.49 -12.02 13.90
N ASP A 32 11.08 -12.88 12.96
CA ASP A 32 11.82 -13.13 11.72
C ASP A 32 11.46 -12.06 10.65
N PRO A 33 12.41 -11.63 9.81
CA PRO A 33 12.18 -10.57 8.82
C PRO A 33 11.21 -10.97 7.70
N THR A 34 11.02 -12.28 7.51
CA THR A 34 10.12 -12.88 6.51
C THR A 34 9.30 -13.99 7.13
N LEU A 35 8.08 -14.15 6.63
CA LEU A 35 7.14 -15.18 7.07
C LEU A 35 6.81 -16.10 5.90
N ILE A 36 6.55 -17.37 6.19
CA ILE A 36 6.00 -18.31 5.20
C ILE A 36 4.50 -18.48 5.51
N TYR A 37 3.68 -18.06 4.58
CA TYR A 37 2.23 -18.18 4.70
C TYR A 37 1.63 -18.78 3.42
N ASN A 38 0.88 -19.87 3.55
CA ASN A 38 0.31 -20.62 2.42
C ASN A 38 1.34 -20.95 1.32
N GLY A 39 2.57 -21.30 1.70
CA GLY A 39 3.67 -21.62 0.78
C GLY A 39 4.30 -20.41 0.07
N LYS A 40 3.90 -19.20 0.42
CA LYS A 40 4.48 -17.95 -0.10
C LYS A 40 5.32 -17.28 0.98
N VAL A 41 6.46 -16.74 0.57
CA VAL A 41 7.27 -15.87 1.42
C VAL A 41 6.64 -14.47 1.40
N ILE A 42 6.28 -13.98 2.58
CA ILE A 42 5.76 -12.61 2.76
C ILE A 42 6.71 -11.81 3.63
N LYS A 43 6.81 -10.51 3.38
CA LYS A 43 7.56 -9.59 4.23
C LYS A 43 6.84 -9.42 5.56
N ASN A 44 7.60 -9.40 6.65
CA ASN A 44 7.04 -9.12 7.97
C ASN A 44 6.63 -7.66 8.11
N ILE A 45 5.78 -7.39 9.10
CA ILE A 45 5.34 -6.03 9.49
C ILE A 45 6.55 -5.21 9.95
N THR A 46 6.61 -3.98 9.48
CA THR A 46 7.61 -2.97 9.86
C THR A 46 6.93 -1.62 10.05
N VAL A 47 7.66 -0.62 10.54
CA VAL A 47 7.18 0.76 10.62
C VAL A 47 6.64 1.21 9.24
N ASN A 48 5.50 1.87 9.23
CA ASN A 48 4.66 2.26 8.10
C ASN A 48 3.84 1.14 7.43
N SER A 49 3.96 -0.12 7.84
CA SER A 49 3.04 -1.17 7.41
C SER A 49 1.64 -0.97 8.01
N PHE A 50 0.64 -1.57 7.36
CA PHE A 50 -0.72 -1.63 7.92
C PHE A 50 -0.95 -2.94 8.65
N VAL A 51 -1.79 -2.88 9.68
CA VAL A 51 -2.27 -4.02 10.45
C VAL A 51 -3.80 -3.98 10.54
N MET A 52 -4.41 -5.14 10.67
CA MET A 52 -5.84 -5.26 10.88
C MET A 52 -6.10 -5.83 12.27
N ILE A 53 -6.94 -5.16 13.06
CA ILE A 53 -7.28 -5.54 14.43
C ILE A 53 -8.73 -6.01 14.46
N GLU A 54 -8.96 -7.24 14.88
CA GLU A 54 -10.27 -7.88 14.89
C GLU A 54 -11.00 -7.55 16.18
N GLN A 55 -12.16 -6.90 16.08
CA GLN A 55 -13.03 -6.58 17.20
C GLN A 55 -14.45 -7.09 16.92
N GLY A 56 -14.73 -8.34 17.28
CA GLY A 56 -16.01 -8.98 16.98
C GLY A 56 -16.24 -9.08 15.47
N PHE A 57 -17.27 -8.41 14.96
CA PHE A 57 -17.61 -8.37 13.53
C PHE A 57 -16.93 -7.20 12.79
N THR A 58 -16.29 -6.30 13.53
CA THR A 58 -15.60 -5.12 12.96
C THR A 58 -14.12 -5.38 12.86
N LYS A 59 -13.51 -4.87 11.78
CA LYS A 59 -12.07 -4.91 11.56
C LYS A 59 -11.56 -3.48 11.56
N ILE A 60 -10.66 -3.17 12.48
CA ILE A 60 -10.04 -1.86 12.62
C ILE A 60 -8.71 -1.89 11.89
N VAL A 61 -8.43 -0.85 11.13
CA VAL A 61 -7.16 -0.71 10.40
C VAL A 61 -6.26 0.24 11.16
N GLY A 62 -5.05 -0.21 11.44
CA GLY A 62 -4.01 0.59 12.04
C GLY A 62 -2.77 0.69 11.17
N LYS A 63 -2.02 1.76 11.33
CA LYS A 63 -0.70 1.97 10.72
C LYS A 63 0.37 1.88 11.79
N VAL A 64 1.39 1.06 11.57
CA VAL A 64 2.54 0.94 12.48
C VAL A 64 3.33 2.23 12.49
N ILE A 65 3.52 2.81 13.67
CA ILE A 65 4.23 4.07 13.88
C ILE A 65 5.60 3.89 14.56
N SER A 66 5.73 2.88 15.42
CA SER A 66 6.99 2.54 16.07
C SER A 66 7.03 1.07 16.48
N GLU A 67 8.24 0.62 16.79
CA GLU A 67 8.48 -0.71 17.35
C GLU A 67 9.44 -0.61 18.51
N SER A 68 9.22 -1.44 19.51
CA SER A 68 10.07 -1.55 20.68
C SER A 68 10.15 -3.00 21.18
N ILE A 69 11.11 -3.27 22.02
CA ILE A 69 11.27 -4.58 22.64
C ILE A 69 11.11 -4.41 24.14
N THR A 70 10.28 -5.24 24.75
CA THR A 70 10.20 -5.37 26.21
C THR A 70 10.80 -6.71 26.60
N ASP A 71 11.75 -6.66 27.51
CA ASP A 71 12.32 -7.85 28.15
C ASP A 71 11.77 -7.97 29.57
N HIS A 72 11.17 -9.09 29.88
CA HIS A 72 10.61 -9.34 31.21
C HIS A 72 11.64 -9.72 32.27
N GLN A 73 12.90 -9.99 31.88
CA GLN A 73 13.90 -10.53 32.81
C GLN A 73 15.17 -9.69 33.00
N LEU A 74 15.44 -8.66 32.18
CA LEU A 74 16.76 -8.03 32.18
C LEU A 74 16.70 -6.50 32.03
N SER A 75 17.59 -5.81 32.75
CA SER A 75 17.84 -4.39 32.51
C SER A 75 18.40 -4.18 31.09
N THR A 76 18.08 -3.05 30.47
CA THR A 76 18.40 -2.71 29.06
C THR A 76 19.87 -2.90 28.68
N ASP A 77 20.81 -2.76 29.63
CA ASP A 77 22.26 -2.88 29.40
C ASP A 77 22.72 -4.35 29.35
N ILE A 78 22.04 -5.23 30.04
CA ILE A 78 22.33 -6.68 30.02
C ILE A 78 21.74 -7.30 28.76
N ALA A 79 20.56 -6.86 28.33
CA ALA A 79 19.94 -7.29 27.07
C ALA A 79 20.86 -7.05 25.86
N LYS A 80 21.50 -5.86 25.79
CA LYS A 80 22.45 -5.54 24.71
C LYS A 80 23.67 -6.46 24.67
N LYS A 81 24.16 -6.91 25.81
CA LYS A 81 25.31 -7.84 25.90
C LYS A 81 24.93 -9.26 25.51
N LEU A 82 23.70 -9.67 25.78
CA LEU A 82 23.21 -11.03 25.52
C LEU A 82 22.74 -11.25 24.08
N PHE A 83 22.41 -10.19 23.34
CA PHE A 83 22.14 -10.29 21.90
C PHE A 83 23.30 -10.90 21.10
N HIS A 84 24.53 -10.84 21.63
CA HIS A 84 25.71 -11.49 21.06
C HIS A 84 25.93 -12.94 21.53
N ASP A 85 25.16 -13.41 22.50
CA ASP A 85 25.28 -14.79 23.00
C ASP A 85 24.20 -15.69 22.33
N SER A 86 24.65 -16.65 21.54
CA SER A 86 23.80 -17.63 20.83
C SER A 86 22.92 -18.49 21.75
N ARG A 87 23.14 -18.43 23.08
CA ARG A 87 22.37 -19.12 24.12
C ARG A 87 21.14 -18.33 24.58
N TYR A 88 20.94 -17.11 24.11
CA TYR A 88 19.79 -16.30 24.46
C TYR A 88 18.52 -16.92 23.88
N GLN A 89 17.60 -17.32 24.74
CA GLN A 89 16.33 -17.90 24.28
C GLN A 89 15.47 -16.78 23.69
N LYS A 90 15.16 -16.85 22.39
CA LYS A 90 14.27 -15.92 21.67
C LYS A 90 12.92 -15.66 22.39
N ASN A 91 12.53 -16.55 23.27
CA ASN A 91 11.23 -16.55 23.97
C ASN A 91 11.13 -15.55 25.15
N SER A 92 12.20 -14.87 25.53
CA SER A 92 12.17 -13.84 26.59
C SER A 92 11.91 -12.43 26.08
N ILE A 93 11.95 -12.24 24.75
CA ILE A 93 11.82 -10.94 24.10
C ILE A 93 10.43 -10.80 23.52
N VAL A 94 9.67 -9.81 23.99
CA VAL A 94 8.41 -9.44 23.40
C VAL A 94 8.61 -8.22 22.49
N ARG A 95 8.37 -8.39 21.21
CA ARG A 95 8.33 -7.30 20.24
C ARG A 95 6.98 -6.60 20.35
N ASN A 96 7.02 -5.31 20.67
CA ASN A 96 5.86 -4.45 20.75
C ASN A 96 5.78 -3.59 19.49
N ILE A 97 4.62 -3.54 18.89
CA ILE A 97 4.32 -2.80 17.67
C ILE A 97 3.29 -1.73 18.02
N ASP A 98 3.72 -0.47 18.04
CA ASP A 98 2.83 0.65 18.28
C ASP A 98 2.14 1.04 16.98
N THR A 99 0.82 1.15 17.06
CA THR A 99 -0.05 1.27 15.89
C THR A 99 -1.04 2.41 16.11
N GLN A 100 -1.20 3.27 15.11
CA GLN A 100 -2.20 4.32 15.09
C GLN A 100 -3.40 3.89 14.26
N VAL A 101 -4.61 4.04 14.80
CA VAL A 101 -5.86 3.78 14.08
C VAL A 101 -6.00 4.78 12.93
N VAL A 102 -6.23 4.28 11.71
CA VAL A 102 -6.41 5.08 10.49
C VAL A 102 -7.79 4.88 9.86
N GLY A 103 -8.48 3.79 10.18
CA GLY A 103 -9.80 3.49 9.64
C GLY A 103 -10.36 2.16 10.13
N TYR A 104 -11.41 1.71 9.48
CA TYR A 104 -12.08 0.44 9.77
C TYR A 104 -12.69 -0.13 8.49
N ILE A 105 -13.09 -1.39 8.53
CA ILE A 105 -13.77 -2.06 7.42
C ILE A 105 -15.25 -2.16 7.72
N GLU A 106 -16.07 -1.60 6.84
CA GLU A 106 -17.52 -1.70 6.88
C GLU A 106 -18.03 -2.24 5.53
N ASN A 107 -18.80 -3.30 5.52
CA ASN A 107 -19.29 -3.96 4.29
C ASN A 107 -18.17 -4.31 3.28
N LYS A 108 -17.02 -4.77 3.77
CA LYS A 108 -15.81 -5.09 3.00
C LYS A 108 -15.11 -3.86 2.36
N ILE A 109 -15.52 -2.66 2.71
CA ILE A 109 -14.96 -1.40 2.22
C ILE A 109 -14.18 -0.75 3.35
N PHE A 110 -12.99 -0.22 3.03
CA PHE A 110 -12.21 0.60 3.95
C PHE A 110 -12.87 1.97 4.13
N VAL A 111 -13.07 2.38 5.37
CA VAL A 111 -13.57 3.71 5.74
C VAL A 111 -12.52 4.40 6.62
N SER A 112 -12.03 5.55 6.17
CA SER A 112 -11.09 6.35 6.95
C SER A 112 -11.77 6.97 8.17
N GLY A 113 -11.06 7.02 9.30
CA GLY A 113 -11.55 7.62 10.55
C GLY A 113 -11.48 6.68 11.74
N SER A 114 -11.89 7.17 12.89
CA SER A 114 -11.73 6.53 14.20
C SER A 114 -13.07 6.19 14.88
N LYS A 115 -14.05 5.73 14.11
CA LYS A 115 -15.35 5.30 14.66
C LYS A 115 -15.22 4.17 15.68
N TYR A 116 -14.22 3.30 15.48
CA TYR A 116 -13.94 2.17 16.36
C TYR A 116 -12.51 2.27 16.90
N ILE A 117 -12.36 1.97 18.19
CA ILE A 117 -11.08 1.95 18.90
C ILE A 117 -10.81 0.50 19.33
N PRO A 118 -9.58 -0.02 19.15
CA PRO A 118 -9.24 -1.37 19.60
C PRO A 118 -9.45 -1.56 21.10
N MET A 119 -9.71 -2.79 21.51
CA MET A 119 -9.74 -3.19 22.91
C MET A 119 -8.54 -4.11 23.22
N ILE A 120 -8.08 -4.06 24.45
CA ILE A 120 -7.06 -4.99 24.95
C ILE A 120 -7.54 -6.43 24.74
N GLY A 121 -6.65 -7.29 24.25
CA GLY A 121 -6.93 -8.67 23.89
C GLY A 121 -7.44 -8.88 22.46
N ASN A 122 -7.72 -7.81 21.69
CA ASN A 122 -8.08 -7.97 20.28
C ASN A 122 -6.89 -8.56 19.48
N LEU A 123 -7.21 -9.49 18.58
CA LEU A 123 -6.23 -10.12 17.69
C LEU A 123 -5.85 -9.17 16.56
N ALA A 124 -4.55 -9.05 16.31
CA ALA A 124 -4.01 -8.33 15.15
C ALA A 124 -3.56 -9.31 14.06
N THR A 125 -3.83 -8.96 12.80
CA THR A 125 -3.52 -9.76 11.61
C THR A 125 -2.92 -8.90 10.51
N ILE A 126 -2.23 -9.53 9.55
CA ILE A 126 -1.76 -8.85 8.33
C ILE A 126 -2.97 -8.62 7.41
N PRO A 127 -3.21 -7.40 6.91
CA PRO A 127 -4.32 -7.11 6.02
C PRO A 127 -4.21 -7.85 4.69
N ASP A 128 -5.36 -8.17 4.10
CA ASP A 128 -5.43 -8.65 2.73
C ASP A 128 -4.92 -7.58 1.74
N PRO A 129 -4.23 -7.96 0.64
CA PRO A 129 -3.78 -7.03 -0.40
C PRO A 129 -4.88 -6.11 -0.94
N ASN A 130 -6.13 -6.58 -1.06
CA ASN A 130 -7.24 -5.77 -1.53
C ASN A 130 -7.59 -4.65 -0.54
N ILE A 131 -7.48 -4.92 0.76
CA ILE A 131 -7.68 -3.89 1.80
C ILE A 131 -6.59 -2.84 1.73
N ILE A 132 -5.34 -3.24 1.51
CA ILE A 132 -4.22 -2.30 1.36
C ILE A 132 -4.41 -1.41 0.12
N ASN A 133 -4.87 -1.98 -1.01
CA ASN A 133 -5.25 -1.20 -2.17
C ASN A 133 -6.33 -0.15 -1.83
N GLN A 134 -7.38 -0.53 -1.12
CA GLN A 134 -8.44 0.40 -0.71
C GLN A 134 -7.93 1.51 0.20
N ILE A 135 -6.99 1.22 1.11
CA ILE A 135 -6.39 2.22 2.00
C ILE A 135 -5.63 3.28 1.18
N TYR A 136 -4.78 2.84 0.23
CA TYR A 136 -4.00 3.75 -0.61
C TYR A 136 -4.88 4.56 -1.58
N LEU A 137 -5.95 3.97 -2.07
CA LEU A 137 -6.86 4.60 -3.03
C LEU A 137 -7.97 5.44 -2.38
N ASN A 138 -8.03 5.47 -1.05
CA ASN A 138 -9.02 6.24 -0.28
C ASN A 138 -10.46 6.09 -0.81
N ASN A 139 -10.91 4.84 -1.03
CA ASN A 139 -12.24 4.46 -1.52
C ASN A 139 -12.58 4.74 -3.00
N TYR A 140 -11.62 5.11 -3.84
CA TYR A 140 -11.87 5.16 -5.29
C TYR A 140 -12.34 3.81 -5.87
N SER A 141 -12.28 2.73 -5.11
CA SER A 141 -12.52 1.37 -5.59
C SER A 141 -13.75 0.66 -5.02
N ALA A 142 -14.71 1.38 -4.44
CA ALA A 142 -15.90 0.74 -3.84
C ALA A 142 -16.80 -0.01 -4.83
N SER A 143 -16.62 0.20 -6.16
CA SER A 143 -17.39 -0.43 -7.24
C SER A 143 -16.54 -1.31 -8.17
N PHE A 144 -15.43 -1.82 -7.72
CA PHE A 144 -14.38 -2.43 -8.55
C PHE A 144 -14.69 -3.86 -8.98
N ASN A 145 -14.86 -4.11 -10.28
CA ASN A 145 -14.71 -5.43 -10.90
C ASN A 145 -13.25 -5.60 -11.36
N GLU A 146 -12.52 -6.51 -10.72
CA GLU A 146 -11.08 -6.50 -10.44
C GLU A 146 -10.08 -6.47 -11.60
N GLU A 147 -10.39 -6.77 -12.85
CA GLU A 147 -9.31 -6.99 -13.82
C GLU A 147 -9.36 -6.17 -15.13
N SER A 148 -10.53 -5.78 -15.59
CA SER A 148 -10.64 -5.14 -16.91
C SER A 148 -10.53 -3.61 -16.92
N GLU A 149 -10.74 -2.96 -15.79
CA GLU A 149 -10.94 -1.51 -15.72
C GLU A 149 -9.89 -0.77 -14.87
N SER A 150 -8.72 -1.38 -14.61
CA SER A 150 -7.66 -0.76 -13.82
C SER A 150 -6.30 -0.77 -14.49
N ILE A 151 -5.49 0.24 -14.19
CA ILE A 151 -4.06 0.27 -14.55
C ILE A 151 -3.20 0.18 -13.30
N SER A 152 -2.05 -0.48 -13.41
CA SER A 152 -1.06 -0.52 -12.35
C SER A 152 -0.09 0.66 -12.47
N ILE A 153 0.13 1.36 -11.35
CA ILE A 153 1.09 2.47 -11.29
C ILE A 153 2.40 2.12 -10.58
N GLY A 154 2.44 0.99 -9.90
CA GLY A 154 3.62 0.56 -9.14
C GLY A 154 3.25 -0.35 -7.98
N ASN A 155 4.22 -0.58 -7.10
CA ASN A 155 4.04 -1.38 -5.89
C ASN A 155 4.25 -0.51 -4.64
N THR A 156 3.56 -0.85 -3.55
CA THR A 156 3.83 -0.24 -2.24
C THR A 156 5.24 -0.59 -1.78
N ILE A 157 5.90 0.35 -1.12
CA ILE A 157 7.30 0.17 -0.66
C ILE A 157 7.38 -0.88 0.45
N ASN A 158 6.41 -0.87 1.38
CA ASN A 158 6.46 -1.73 2.56
C ASN A 158 5.97 -3.15 2.27
N GLU A 159 4.80 -3.27 1.69
CA GLU A 159 4.12 -4.56 1.49
C GLU A 159 4.45 -5.20 0.14
N ASN A 160 5.06 -4.45 -0.80
CA ASN A 160 5.31 -4.83 -2.19
C ASN A 160 4.03 -5.29 -2.92
N ILE A 161 2.92 -4.64 -2.60
CA ILE A 161 1.62 -4.91 -3.19
C ILE A 161 1.40 -3.97 -4.37
N ARG A 162 0.93 -4.51 -5.49
CA ARG A 162 0.60 -3.76 -6.69
C ARG A 162 -0.57 -2.83 -6.44
N ILE A 163 -0.40 -1.53 -6.73
CA ILE A 163 -1.46 -0.53 -6.66
C ILE A 163 -2.11 -0.40 -8.04
N ASN A 164 -3.42 -0.68 -8.08
CA ASN A 164 -4.23 -0.60 -9.28
C ASN A 164 -5.18 0.60 -9.18
N LEU A 165 -5.13 1.51 -10.17
CA LEU A 165 -6.02 2.66 -10.29
C LEU A 165 -7.21 2.32 -11.19
N PRO A 166 -8.46 2.60 -10.77
CA PRO A 166 -9.62 2.46 -11.63
C PRO A 166 -9.56 3.49 -12.78
N ILE A 167 -9.66 3.03 -14.03
CA ILE A 167 -9.51 3.89 -15.21
C ILE A 167 -10.60 4.97 -15.23
N ASN A 168 -11.86 4.56 -15.08
CA ASN A 168 -13.00 5.46 -15.24
C ASN A 168 -13.01 6.57 -14.18
N ASP A 169 -12.75 6.24 -12.92
CA ASP A 169 -12.79 7.22 -11.83
C ASP A 169 -11.54 8.12 -11.85
N PHE A 170 -10.37 7.53 -12.15
CA PHE A 170 -9.12 8.24 -12.09
C PHE A 170 -8.94 9.20 -13.27
N PHE A 171 -9.20 8.76 -14.51
CA PHE A 171 -9.04 9.59 -15.70
C PHE A 171 -10.22 10.51 -15.98
N ALA A 172 -11.35 10.34 -15.32
CA ALA A 172 -12.47 11.27 -15.39
C ALA A 172 -12.29 12.53 -14.51
N SER A 173 -11.22 12.59 -13.71
CA SER A 173 -10.95 13.68 -12.78
C SER A 173 -9.66 14.44 -13.13
N HIS A 174 -9.43 15.56 -12.43
CA HIS A 174 -8.18 16.31 -12.55
C HIS A 174 -7.07 15.59 -11.80
N ILE A 175 -5.94 15.37 -12.47
CA ILE A 175 -4.76 14.72 -11.90
C ILE A 175 -3.64 15.76 -11.76
N GLY A 176 -3.10 15.94 -10.57
CA GLY A 176 -1.95 16.79 -10.30
C GLY A 176 -0.72 15.96 -9.90
N ILE A 177 0.41 16.11 -10.62
CA ILE A 177 1.68 15.46 -10.29
C ILE A 177 2.66 16.54 -9.84
N PHE A 178 3.00 16.53 -8.55
CA PHE A 178 3.87 17.54 -7.93
C PHE A 178 5.16 16.91 -7.43
N GLY A 179 6.26 17.65 -7.52
CA GLY A 179 7.55 17.21 -7.04
C GLY A 179 8.69 18.11 -7.52
N ASN A 180 9.87 17.96 -6.94
CA ASN A 180 11.08 18.70 -7.32
C ASN A 180 11.64 18.21 -8.68
N THR A 181 12.59 18.94 -9.24
CA THR A 181 13.33 18.50 -10.44
C THR A 181 14.00 17.15 -10.14
N GLY A 182 13.90 16.22 -11.08
CA GLY A 182 14.45 14.86 -10.91
C GLY A 182 13.62 13.89 -10.09
N SER A 183 12.47 14.30 -9.51
CA SER A 183 11.60 13.43 -8.71
C SER A 183 10.80 12.40 -9.53
N GLY A 184 10.88 12.44 -10.87
CA GLY A 184 10.18 11.51 -11.74
C GLY A 184 8.78 11.94 -12.19
N LYS A 185 8.39 13.21 -12.05
CA LYS A 185 7.05 13.73 -12.47
C LYS A 185 6.71 13.34 -13.91
N SER A 186 7.58 13.67 -14.86
CA SER A 186 7.39 13.38 -16.28
C SER A 186 7.33 11.88 -16.56
N ASN A 187 8.16 11.11 -15.87
CA ASN A 187 8.12 9.65 -15.95
C ASN A 187 6.80 9.08 -15.41
N THR A 188 6.28 9.62 -14.31
CA THR A 188 4.98 9.21 -13.75
C THR A 188 3.85 9.49 -14.75
N LEU A 189 3.81 10.68 -15.34
CA LEU A 189 2.81 11.01 -16.36
C LEU A 189 2.93 10.09 -17.58
N HIS A 190 4.15 9.88 -18.07
CA HIS A 190 4.42 8.97 -19.17
C HIS A 190 3.92 7.53 -18.85
N GLN A 191 4.24 7.02 -17.67
CA GLN A 191 3.85 5.68 -17.24
C GLN A 191 2.33 5.52 -17.11
N LEU A 192 1.64 6.54 -16.58
CA LEU A 192 0.17 6.52 -16.47
C LEU A 192 -0.50 6.31 -17.83
N TYR A 193 -0.14 7.13 -18.82
CA TYR A 193 -0.73 7.05 -20.15
C TYR A 193 -0.23 5.84 -20.95
N THR A 194 1.02 5.44 -20.80
CA THR A 194 1.52 4.18 -21.38
C THR A 194 0.71 2.98 -20.86
N SER A 195 0.46 2.95 -19.56
CA SER A 195 -0.36 1.89 -18.96
C SER A 195 -1.82 1.91 -19.44
N LEU A 196 -2.39 3.10 -19.61
CA LEU A 196 -3.74 3.27 -20.15
C LEU A 196 -3.83 2.74 -21.58
N PHE A 197 -2.94 3.19 -22.47
CA PHE A 197 -2.96 2.82 -23.89
C PHE A 197 -2.60 1.34 -24.13
N SER A 198 -1.84 0.72 -23.23
CA SER A 198 -1.55 -0.72 -23.30
C SER A 198 -2.69 -1.60 -22.80
N LYS A 199 -3.57 -1.07 -21.94
CA LYS A 199 -4.64 -1.83 -21.30
C LYS A 199 -5.95 -1.77 -22.08
N VAL A 200 -6.27 -0.63 -22.65
CA VAL A 200 -7.49 -0.40 -23.42
C VAL A 200 -7.19 -0.59 -24.91
N ASP A 201 -8.09 -1.26 -25.63
CA ASP A 201 -7.96 -1.43 -27.07
C ASP A 201 -7.83 -0.06 -27.75
N PHE A 202 -6.79 0.08 -28.58
CA PHE A 202 -6.45 1.36 -29.22
C PHE A 202 -7.59 1.91 -30.08
N ASP A 203 -8.28 1.05 -30.84
CA ASP A 203 -9.41 1.46 -31.69
C ASP A 203 -10.56 2.02 -30.84
N THR A 204 -10.80 1.45 -29.67
CA THR A 204 -11.79 1.95 -28.72
C THR A 204 -11.41 3.34 -28.21
N ILE A 205 -10.13 3.58 -27.92
CA ILE A 205 -9.64 4.89 -27.44
C ILE A 205 -9.80 5.93 -28.54
N VAL A 206 -9.31 5.65 -29.75
CA VAL A 206 -9.30 6.61 -30.88
C VAL A 206 -10.72 7.01 -31.30
N ASN A 207 -11.67 6.08 -31.23
CA ASN A 207 -13.06 6.35 -31.60
C ASN A 207 -13.85 7.16 -30.55
N LYS A 208 -13.38 7.18 -29.30
CA LYS A 208 -14.12 7.79 -28.17
C LYS A 208 -13.42 8.95 -27.50
N SER A 209 -12.10 9.13 -27.72
CA SER A 209 -11.31 10.08 -26.96
C SER A 209 -10.24 10.75 -27.82
N THR A 210 -9.95 12.02 -27.51
CA THR A 210 -8.82 12.76 -28.07
C THR A 210 -7.92 13.21 -26.92
N PHE A 211 -6.62 12.97 -27.07
CA PHE A 211 -5.63 13.39 -26.08
C PHE A 211 -4.80 14.54 -26.65
N LEU A 212 -4.74 15.64 -25.91
CA LEU A 212 -3.91 16.78 -26.25
C LEU A 212 -2.82 16.94 -25.17
N VAL A 213 -1.56 16.90 -25.59
CA VAL A 213 -0.42 17.12 -24.69
C VAL A 213 0.21 18.45 -25.03
N ILE A 214 0.28 19.37 -24.05
CA ILE A 214 1.02 20.63 -24.17
C ILE A 214 2.37 20.43 -23.47
N ASP A 215 3.44 20.35 -24.25
CA ASP A 215 4.78 20.00 -23.77
C ASP A 215 5.72 21.20 -23.94
N PHE A 216 5.93 21.92 -22.84
CA PHE A 216 6.80 23.12 -22.83
C PHE A 216 8.29 22.77 -22.88
N ASN A 217 8.69 21.59 -22.41
CA ASN A 217 10.09 21.20 -22.28
C ASN A 217 10.55 20.23 -23.37
N GLY A 218 9.65 19.73 -24.22
CA GLY A 218 9.96 18.76 -25.27
C GLY A 218 10.27 17.35 -24.73
N GLU A 219 9.72 17.00 -23.56
CA GLU A 219 10.00 15.71 -22.90
C GLU A 219 9.26 14.52 -23.57
N TYR A 220 8.17 14.81 -24.29
CA TYR A 220 7.28 13.78 -24.87
C TYR A 220 7.32 13.71 -26.40
N THR A 221 8.27 14.36 -27.04
CA THR A 221 8.41 14.39 -28.50
C THR A 221 9.10 13.15 -29.09
N GLY A 222 9.66 12.28 -28.26
CA GLY A 222 10.31 11.04 -28.68
C GLY A 222 9.36 10.08 -29.42
N THR A 223 9.91 9.25 -30.32
CA THR A 223 9.14 8.32 -31.15
C THR A 223 8.34 7.28 -30.34
N ALA A 224 8.86 6.88 -29.18
CA ALA A 224 8.23 5.89 -28.28
C ALA A 224 7.46 6.51 -27.11
N SER A 225 7.21 7.82 -27.11
CA SER A 225 6.49 8.47 -26.01
C SER A 225 5.08 7.93 -25.86
N PHE A 226 4.70 7.62 -24.62
CA PHE A 226 3.43 7.01 -24.24
C PHE A 226 3.19 5.60 -24.80
N GLY A 227 4.24 4.91 -25.28
CA GLY A 227 4.11 3.59 -25.91
C GLY A 227 3.36 3.58 -27.25
N LEU A 228 3.16 4.76 -27.85
CA LEU A 228 2.45 4.91 -29.12
C LEU A 228 3.42 4.84 -30.30
N LEU A 229 2.93 4.28 -31.41
CA LEU A 229 3.63 4.30 -32.69
C LEU A 229 3.61 5.71 -33.29
N PRO A 230 4.57 6.07 -34.19
CA PRO A 230 4.63 7.38 -34.81
C PRO A 230 3.33 7.79 -35.54
N GLU A 231 2.66 6.85 -36.18
CA GLU A 231 1.40 7.05 -36.91
C GLU A 231 0.19 7.28 -36.00
N GLN A 232 0.34 6.98 -34.71
CA GLN A 232 -0.72 7.12 -33.70
C GLN A 232 -0.71 8.48 -33.01
N LYS A 233 0.24 9.35 -33.36
CA LYS A 233 0.38 10.67 -32.75
C LYS A 233 0.82 11.73 -33.76
N HIS A 234 0.35 12.96 -33.56
CA HIS A 234 0.75 14.12 -34.33
C HIS A 234 1.54 15.09 -33.45
N ILE A 235 2.75 15.46 -33.87
CA ILE A 235 3.61 16.39 -33.13
C ILE A 235 3.66 17.71 -33.86
N TYR A 236 3.18 18.77 -33.24
CA TYR A 236 3.23 20.14 -33.74
C TYR A 236 4.25 20.92 -32.92
N LYS A 237 5.24 21.50 -33.58
CA LYS A 237 6.22 22.37 -32.92
C LYS A 237 5.83 23.85 -33.15
N LEU A 238 5.59 24.54 -32.05
CA LEU A 238 5.35 25.99 -32.06
C LEU A 238 6.69 26.69 -31.89
N SER A 239 7.11 27.48 -32.92
CA SER A 239 8.30 28.32 -32.85
C SER A 239 7.86 29.77 -32.77
N THR A 240 8.29 30.48 -31.71
CA THR A 240 8.06 31.91 -31.55
C THR A 240 9.14 32.75 -32.28
N ARG A 241 10.12 32.11 -32.97
CA ARG A 241 11.26 32.76 -33.62
C ARG A 241 11.09 32.91 -35.13
N GLU A 242 10.03 32.41 -35.72
CA GLU A 242 9.70 32.60 -37.12
C GLU A 242 8.49 33.53 -37.20
N SER A 243 8.75 34.81 -37.27
CA SER A 243 7.85 35.87 -37.74
C SER A 243 8.29 36.36 -39.11
#